data_867b47fee9619f21d551a9bdba8882fd
#
_entry.id   867b47fee9619f21d551a9bdba8882fd
#
_cell.length_a   1.000
_cell.length_b   1.000
_cell.length_c   1.000
_cell.angle_alpha   90.00
_cell.angle_beta   90.00
_cell.angle_gamma   90.00
#
_symmetry.space_group_name_H-M   'P 1'
#
loop_
_entity.id
_entity.type
_entity.pdbx_description
1 polymer ?
#
loop_
_entity_poly.entity_id
_entity_poly.type
_entity_poly.pdbx_seq_one_letter_code
_entity_poly.pdbx_strand_id
1 'polypeptide(L)'
;MNAKNLLLWASLAFAMPMTAQTPQEDFKRDITLSGSNYVAYRGPQKQLTPAPKGYKPFYLSHYGRHGSRFMIGKKAYDVPYFSLLKAKQEGKLTAKGEETLAKVKMIREEAKGRDGELTPLGALQHQSITRRMMERFPEIFAGNTNIEARS
;
A
#
# COMPACT_ATOMS: atom_id res chain seq x y z
N MET A 1 14.10 27.46 -44.51
CA MET A 1 13.67 27.09 -43.16
C MET A 1 14.94 26.73 -42.37
N ASN A 2 15.27 27.48 -41.32
CA ASN A 2 16.53 27.30 -40.61
C ASN A 2 16.52 25.97 -39.81
N ALA A 3 17.64 25.25 -39.80
CA ALA A 3 17.81 23.96 -39.12
C ALA A 3 17.38 24.01 -37.63
N LYS A 4 17.54 25.17 -36.97
CA LYS A 4 17.03 25.42 -35.58
C LYS A 4 15.50 25.35 -35.47
N ASN A 5 14.79 25.82 -36.48
CA ASN A 5 13.33 25.76 -36.48
C ASN A 5 12.83 24.34 -36.80
N LEU A 6 13.56 23.57 -37.59
CA LEU A 6 13.25 22.17 -37.89
C LEU A 6 13.38 21.29 -36.62
N LEU A 7 14.42 21.51 -35.82
CA LEU A 7 14.62 20.83 -34.53
C LEU A 7 13.54 21.19 -33.49
N LEU A 8 13.10 22.45 -33.48
CA LEU A 8 12.02 22.90 -32.58
C LEU A 8 10.68 22.25 -32.94
N TRP A 9 10.35 22.13 -34.23
CA TRP A 9 9.14 21.46 -34.68
C TRP A 9 9.19 19.94 -34.50
N ALA A 10 10.36 19.33 -34.64
CA ALA A 10 10.54 17.90 -34.38
C ALA A 10 10.37 17.58 -32.87
N SER A 11 10.84 18.44 -31.95
CA SER A 11 10.62 18.23 -30.50
C SER A 11 9.16 18.43 -30.08
N LEU A 12 8.41 19.33 -30.71
CA LEU A 12 6.97 19.47 -30.45
C LEU A 12 6.14 18.28 -30.96
N ALA A 13 6.56 17.65 -32.05
CA ALA A 13 5.86 16.49 -32.62
C ALA A 13 6.02 15.20 -31.77
N PHE A 14 7.02 15.15 -30.88
CA PHE A 14 7.23 14.06 -29.92
C PHE A 14 6.62 14.29 -28.54
N ALA A 15 5.97 15.42 -28.31
CA ALA A 15 5.12 15.61 -27.13
C ALA A 15 3.88 14.74 -27.26
N MET A 16 4.01 13.43 -27.00
CA MET A 16 2.87 12.57 -26.81
C MET A 16 2.02 13.12 -25.66
N PRO A 17 0.70 13.30 -25.82
CA PRO A 17 -0.14 13.65 -24.69
C PRO A 17 0.00 12.51 -23.68
N MET A 18 0.73 12.75 -22.60
CA MET A 18 0.68 11.86 -21.43
C MET A 18 -0.72 12.05 -20.82
N THR A 19 -1.64 11.21 -21.24
CA THR A 19 -2.93 11.09 -20.55
C THR A 19 -2.64 10.48 -19.20
N ALA A 20 -2.62 11.31 -18.16
CA ALA A 20 -2.61 10.81 -16.80
C ALA A 20 -3.88 9.98 -16.61
N GLN A 21 -3.73 8.71 -16.22
CA GLN A 21 -4.86 7.88 -15.84
C GLN A 21 -5.62 8.56 -14.71
N THR A 22 -6.91 8.69 -14.86
CA THR A 22 -7.74 9.25 -13.79
C THR A 22 -7.94 8.20 -12.69
N PRO A 23 -8.03 8.61 -11.41
CA PRO A 23 -8.34 7.68 -10.32
C PRO A 23 -9.61 6.86 -10.56
N GLN A 24 -10.58 7.43 -11.29
CA GLN A 24 -11.83 6.75 -11.65
C GLN A 24 -11.59 5.53 -12.57
N GLU A 25 -10.67 5.62 -13.52
CA GLU A 25 -10.34 4.50 -14.42
C GLU A 25 -9.63 3.39 -13.64
N ASP A 26 -8.74 3.75 -12.72
CA ASP A 26 -8.08 2.80 -11.84
C ASP A 26 -9.09 2.07 -10.93
N PHE A 27 -10.06 2.78 -10.35
CA PHE A 27 -11.10 2.18 -9.50
C PHE A 27 -12.07 1.31 -10.30
N LYS A 28 -12.35 1.63 -11.56
CA LYS A 28 -13.16 0.75 -12.45
C LYS A 28 -12.42 -0.56 -12.74
N ARG A 29 -11.10 -0.51 -12.89
CA ARG A 29 -10.26 -1.68 -13.16
C ARG A 29 -10.06 -2.54 -11.91
N ASP A 30 -9.81 -1.92 -10.77
CA ASP A 30 -9.60 -2.58 -9.48
C ASP A 30 -10.18 -1.72 -8.35
N ILE A 31 -11.39 -2.06 -7.91
CA ILE A 31 -12.08 -1.33 -6.84
C ILE A 31 -11.31 -1.31 -5.53
N THR A 32 -10.40 -2.25 -5.30
CA THR A 32 -9.60 -2.28 -4.07
C THR A 32 -8.66 -1.08 -3.96
N LEU A 33 -8.29 -0.45 -5.09
CA LEU A 33 -7.48 0.77 -5.10
C LEU A 33 -8.17 1.96 -4.42
N SER A 34 -9.51 1.97 -4.39
CA SER A 34 -10.27 2.99 -3.66
C SER A 34 -10.08 2.92 -2.14
N GLY A 35 -9.63 1.79 -1.62
CA GLY A 35 -9.34 1.60 -0.21
C GLY A 35 -8.10 2.35 0.30
N SER A 36 -7.32 2.98 -0.61
CA SER A 36 -6.14 3.77 -0.24
C SER A 36 -5.22 2.99 0.72
N ASN A 37 -4.92 3.55 1.90
CA ASN A 37 -4.07 2.94 2.91
C ASN A 37 -4.71 1.79 3.71
N TYR A 38 -5.98 1.49 3.47
CA TYR A 38 -6.63 0.28 4.02
C TYR A 38 -6.37 -0.97 3.18
N VAL A 39 -5.81 -0.82 1.97
CA VAL A 39 -5.40 -1.96 1.17
C VAL A 39 -4.06 -2.48 1.68
N ALA A 40 -4.00 -3.80 1.92
CA ALA A 40 -2.77 -4.43 2.38
C ALA A 40 -1.65 -4.31 1.33
N TYR A 41 -0.43 -4.00 1.80
CA TYR A 41 0.74 -3.94 0.95
C TYR A 41 1.04 -5.32 0.33
N ARG A 42 1.01 -5.40 -0.99
CA ARG A 42 1.21 -6.63 -1.77
C ARG A 42 2.68 -6.90 -2.14
N GLY A 43 3.56 -5.95 -1.85
CA GLY A 43 4.96 -6.00 -2.29
C GLY A 43 5.14 -5.53 -3.75
N PRO A 44 6.39 -5.37 -4.19
CA PRO A 44 6.69 -4.97 -5.57
C PRO A 44 6.33 -6.09 -6.54
N GLN A 45 5.66 -5.74 -7.63
CA GLN A 45 5.24 -6.67 -8.69
C GLN A 45 6.27 -6.73 -9.83
N LYS A 46 7.17 -5.76 -9.91
CA LYS A 46 8.19 -5.68 -10.96
C LYS A 46 9.55 -6.05 -10.40
N GLN A 47 10.34 -6.75 -11.21
CA GLN A 47 11.76 -6.93 -10.93
C GLN A 47 12.48 -5.59 -10.99
N LEU A 48 13.40 -5.38 -10.06
CA LEU A 48 14.25 -4.20 -10.07
C LEU A 48 15.30 -4.32 -11.18
N THR A 49 15.62 -3.19 -11.78
CA THR A 49 16.70 -3.10 -12.75
C THR A 49 18.03 -3.51 -12.10
N PRO A 50 18.86 -4.35 -12.75
CA PRO A 50 20.18 -4.67 -12.21
C PRO A 50 21.07 -3.42 -12.14
N ALA A 51 22.06 -3.45 -11.25
CA ALA A 51 23.03 -2.37 -11.17
C ALA A 51 23.78 -2.21 -12.50
N PRO A 52 24.09 -0.98 -12.95
CA PRO A 52 24.91 -0.75 -14.13
C PRO A 52 26.29 -1.42 -13.99
N LYS A 53 26.90 -1.80 -15.13
CA LYS A 53 28.23 -2.42 -15.14
C LYS A 53 29.26 -1.53 -14.44
N GLY A 54 30.01 -2.10 -13.50
CA GLY A 54 31.05 -1.38 -12.74
C GLY A 54 30.53 -0.71 -11.46
N TYR A 55 29.24 -0.74 -11.19
CA TYR A 55 28.66 -0.21 -9.96
C TYR A 55 28.29 -1.33 -8.99
N LYS A 56 28.52 -1.09 -7.70
CA LYS A 56 28.12 -1.98 -6.60
C LYS A 56 27.36 -1.19 -5.56
N PRO A 57 26.28 -1.73 -4.97
CA PRO A 57 25.63 -1.10 -3.83
C PRO A 57 26.57 -1.06 -2.63
N PHE A 58 26.64 0.06 -1.94
CA PHE A 58 27.47 0.25 -0.75
C PHE A 58 26.70 0.80 0.46
N TYR A 59 25.48 1.26 0.23
CA TYR A 59 24.61 1.85 1.23
C TYR A 59 23.14 1.60 0.89
N LEU A 60 22.34 1.28 1.90
CA LEU A 60 20.89 1.15 1.79
C LEU A 60 20.22 2.07 2.80
N SER A 61 19.33 2.93 2.32
CA SER A 61 18.43 3.70 3.14
C SER A 61 17.00 3.27 2.86
N HIS A 62 16.25 2.96 3.90
CA HIS A 62 14.85 2.58 3.80
C HIS A 62 13.99 3.51 4.64
N TYR A 63 13.06 4.19 3.98
CA TYR A 63 11.99 4.93 4.64
C TYR A 63 10.68 4.17 4.41
N GLY A 64 10.07 3.74 5.47
CA GLY A 64 8.88 2.91 5.39
C GLY A 64 7.76 3.40 6.32
N ARG A 65 6.58 2.87 6.09
CA ARG A 65 5.42 3.00 6.97
C ARG A 65 5.26 1.70 7.75
N HIS A 66 4.61 1.77 8.92
CA HIS A 66 4.20 0.56 9.64
C HIS A 66 3.40 -0.39 8.74
N GLY A 67 3.48 -1.67 8.99
CA GLY A 67 2.66 -2.70 8.36
C GLY A 67 1.17 -2.57 8.72
N SER A 68 0.36 -3.50 8.22
CA SER A 68 -1.07 -3.54 8.56
C SER A 68 -1.27 -3.56 10.07
N ARG A 69 -2.16 -2.71 10.57
CA ARG A 69 -2.45 -2.59 12.00
C ARG A 69 -3.93 -2.44 12.25
N PHE A 70 -4.34 -2.71 13.48
CA PHE A 70 -5.65 -2.35 13.97
C PHE A 70 -5.82 -0.84 13.96
N MET A 71 -7.04 -0.37 13.76
CA MET A 71 -7.35 1.06 13.76
C MET A 71 -7.09 1.69 15.13
N ILE A 72 -6.73 2.98 15.14
CA ILE A 72 -6.27 3.68 16.36
C ILE A 72 -7.42 3.97 17.34
N GLY A 73 -8.66 3.82 16.95
CA GLY A 73 -9.73 4.18 17.85
C GLY A 73 -11.01 3.40 17.63
N LYS A 74 -11.67 3.09 18.74
CA LYS A 74 -12.93 2.35 18.80
C LYS A 74 -14.00 2.85 17.84
N LYS A 75 -14.09 4.15 17.60
CA LYS A 75 -15.11 4.74 16.70
C LYS A 75 -15.07 4.16 15.30
N ALA A 76 -13.87 3.80 14.80
CA ALA A 76 -13.71 3.21 13.47
C ALA A 76 -14.43 1.86 13.34
N TYR A 77 -14.57 1.13 14.43
CA TYR A 77 -15.30 -0.14 14.51
C TYR A 77 -16.75 0.04 14.98
N ASP A 78 -16.96 0.91 15.95
CA ASP A 78 -18.28 1.11 16.59
C ASP A 78 -19.28 1.78 15.65
N VAL A 79 -18.87 2.80 14.89
CA VAL A 79 -19.78 3.53 14.01
C VAL A 79 -20.41 2.61 12.94
N PRO A 80 -19.67 1.85 12.13
CA PRO A 80 -20.27 0.95 11.15
C PRO A 80 -21.10 -0.16 11.81
N TYR A 81 -20.65 -0.69 12.94
CA TYR A 81 -21.37 -1.72 13.67
C TYR A 81 -22.75 -1.23 14.16
N PHE A 82 -22.80 -0.12 14.90
CA PHE A 82 -24.05 0.39 15.43
C PHE A 82 -24.99 0.94 14.37
N SER A 83 -24.45 1.50 13.26
CA SER A 83 -25.27 1.94 12.13
C SER A 83 -25.99 0.76 11.46
N LEU A 84 -25.28 -0.33 11.21
CA LEU A 84 -25.86 -1.55 10.64
C LEU A 84 -26.83 -2.22 11.64
N LEU A 85 -26.48 -2.25 12.91
CA LEU A 85 -27.36 -2.81 13.95
C LEU A 85 -28.68 -2.05 14.04
N LYS A 86 -28.64 -0.73 14.01
CA LYS A 86 -29.83 0.11 13.97
C LYS A 86 -30.68 -0.17 12.73
N ALA A 87 -30.07 -0.23 11.54
CA ALA A 87 -30.77 -0.57 10.31
C ALA A 87 -31.43 -1.96 10.38
N LYS A 88 -30.79 -2.93 11.02
CA LYS A 88 -31.37 -4.24 11.30
C LYS A 88 -32.61 -4.16 12.18
N GLN A 89 -32.52 -3.43 13.31
CA GLN A 89 -33.64 -3.23 14.23
C GLN A 89 -34.85 -2.56 13.56
N GLU A 90 -34.59 -1.70 12.57
CA GLU A 90 -35.62 -1.03 11.78
C GLU A 90 -36.12 -1.88 10.59
N GLY A 91 -35.65 -3.10 10.43
CA GLY A 91 -36.04 -3.98 9.31
C GLY A 91 -35.56 -3.51 7.92
N LYS A 92 -34.52 -2.68 7.88
CA LYS A 92 -34.02 -2.02 6.65
C LYS A 92 -32.79 -2.71 6.04
N LEU A 93 -32.29 -3.80 6.62
CA LEU A 93 -31.16 -4.52 6.04
C LEU A 93 -31.60 -5.46 4.93
N THR A 94 -30.81 -5.46 3.87
CA THR A 94 -30.86 -6.51 2.84
C THR A 94 -30.12 -7.75 3.35
N ALA A 95 -30.23 -8.89 2.67
CA ALA A 95 -29.44 -10.10 2.97
C ALA A 95 -27.93 -9.80 2.97
N LYS A 96 -27.46 -8.96 2.04
CA LYS A 96 -26.05 -8.51 2.01
C LYS A 96 -25.69 -7.63 3.20
N GLY A 97 -26.62 -6.81 3.68
CA GLY A 97 -26.46 -6.01 4.89
C GLY A 97 -26.32 -6.87 6.13
N GLU A 98 -27.09 -7.94 6.27
CA GLU A 98 -26.98 -8.91 7.38
C GLU A 98 -25.60 -9.61 7.38
N GLU A 99 -25.13 -10.08 6.22
CA GLU A 99 -23.79 -10.67 6.07
C GLU A 99 -22.70 -9.66 6.47
N THR A 100 -22.86 -8.40 6.05
CA THR A 100 -21.91 -7.34 6.37
C THR A 100 -21.89 -7.02 7.85
N LEU A 101 -23.05 -6.95 8.51
CA LEU A 101 -23.15 -6.76 9.95
C LEU A 101 -22.41 -7.86 10.72
N ALA A 102 -22.59 -9.12 10.31
CA ALA A 102 -21.88 -10.25 10.92
C ALA A 102 -20.35 -10.10 10.82
N LYS A 103 -19.83 -9.74 9.64
CA LYS A 103 -18.39 -9.51 9.42
C LYS A 103 -17.86 -8.33 10.23
N VAL A 104 -18.59 -7.21 10.26
CA VAL A 104 -18.21 -6.02 11.04
C VAL A 104 -18.20 -6.35 12.54
N LYS A 105 -19.13 -7.15 13.02
CA LYS A 105 -19.15 -7.62 14.41
C LYS A 105 -17.88 -8.43 14.73
N MET A 106 -17.52 -9.38 13.87
CA MET A 106 -16.30 -10.21 14.07
C MET A 106 -15.05 -9.34 14.14
N ILE A 107 -14.88 -8.42 13.18
CA ILE A 107 -13.73 -7.50 13.14
C ILE A 107 -13.67 -6.64 14.40
N ARG A 108 -14.81 -6.14 14.86
CA ARG A 108 -14.90 -5.32 16.07
C ARG A 108 -14.49 -6.09 17.31
N GLU A 109 -14.94 -7.33 17.48
CA GLU A 109 -14.55 -8.16 18.61
C GLU A 109 -13.07 -8.55 18.57
N GLU A 110 -12.52 -8.88 17.39
CA GLU A 110 -11.10 -9.16 17.22
C GLU A 110 -10.22 -7.96 17.56
N ALA A 111 -10.66 -6.75 17.22
CA ALA A 111 -9.92 -5.52 17.45
C ALA A 111 -9.97 -5.01 18.90
N LYS A 112 -10.77 -5.62 19.77
CA LYS A 112 -11.00 -5.15 21.12
C LYS A 112 -9.72 -5.15 21.96
N GLY A 113 -9.34 -3.96 22.45
CA GLY A 113 -8.12 -3.77 23.25
C GLY A 113 -6.83 -3.81 22.47
N ARG A 114 -6.90 -3.80 21.12
CA ARG A 114 -5.73 -3.87 20.23
C ARG A 114 -5.54 -2.60 19.40
N ASP A 115 -6.01 -1.47 19.90
CA ASP A 115 -5.95 -0.19 19.19
C ASP A 115 -4.51 0.15 18.75
N GLY A 116 -4.30 0.24 17.45
CA GLY A 116 -3.01 0.60 16.85
C GLY A 116 -1.94 -0.50 16.84
N GLU A 117 -2.19 -1.67 17.40
CA GLU A 117 -1.28 -2.80 17.32
C GLU A 117 -1.09 -3.30 15.88
N LEU A 118 0.09 -3.81 15.58
CA LEU A 118 0.31 -4.53 14.32
C LEU A 118 -0.55 -5.79 14.29
N THR A 119 -1.17 -6.03 13.14
CA THR A 119 -1.77 -7.35 12.88
C THR A 119 -0.66 -8.38 12.58
N PRO A 120 -0.94 -9.69 12.67
CA PRO A 120 0.00 -10.73 12.20
C PRO A 120 0.45 -10.48 10.76
N LEU A 121 -0.45 -10.01 9.90
CA LEU A 121 -0.11 -9.60 8.52
C LEU A 121 0.88 -8.44 8.51
N GLY A 122 0.71 -7.44 9.39
CA GLY A 122 1.63 -6.31 9.49
C GLY A 122 3.04 -6.72 9.87
N ALA A 123 3.18 -7.62 10.84
CA ALA A 123 4.46 -8.19 11.22
C ALA A 123 5.12 -8.95 10.06
N LEU A 124 4.35 -9.79 9.36
CA LEU A 124 4.81 -10.52 8.18
C LEU A 124 5.25 -9.58 7.05
N GLN A 125 4.56 -8.45 6.85
CA GLN A 125 4.93 -7.45 5.86
C GLN A 125 6.33 -6.86 6.15
N HIS A 126 6.62 -6.50 7.40
CA HIS A 126 7.95 -6.02 7.80
C HIS A 126 9.03 -7.07 7.57
N GLN A 127 8.82 -8.30 8.01
CA GLN A 127 9.74 -9.41 7.79
C GLN A 127 10.01 -9.64 6.30
N SER A 128 8.96 -9.59 5.47
CA SER A 128 9.05 -9.79 4.03
C SER A 128 9.81 -8.66 3.33
N ILE A 129 9.63 -7.41 3.77
CA ILE A 129 10.38 -6.26 3.24
C ILE A 129 11.88 -6.43 3.56
N THR A 130 12.21 -6.71 4.81
CA THR A 130 13.59 -6.90 5.25
C THR A 130 14.25 -8.06 4.51
N ARG A 131 13.57 -9.19 4.38
CA ARG A 131 14.07 -10.34 3.63
C ARG A 131 14.42 -9.96 2.19
N ARG A 132 13.52 -9.29 1.48
CA ARG A 132 13.77 -8.83 0.10
C ARG A 132 14.96 -7.87 0.00
N MET A 133 15.16 -7.00 0.98
CA MET A 133 16.34 -6.12 1.00
C MET A 133 17.62 -6.94 1.14
N MET A 134 17.66 -7.92 2.03
CA MET A 134 18.82 -8.81 2.22
C MET A 134 19.10 -9.67 1.00
N GLU A 135 18.05 -10.22 0.37
CA GLU A 135 18.18 -11.03 -0.86
C GLU A 135 18.64 -10.19 -2.05
N ARG A 136 18.22 -8.93 -2.12
CA ARG A 136 18.53 -8.03 -3.23
C ARG A 136 19.93 -7.41 -3.12
N PHE A 137 20.39 -7.14 -1.92
CA PHE A 137 21.64 -6.43 -1.64
C PHE A 137 22.51 -7.18 -0.62
N PRO A 138 22.84 -8.46 -0.89
CA PRO A 138 23.55 -9.28 0.08
C PRO A 138 24.91 -8.69 0.46
N GLU A 139 25.56 -7.98 -0.45
CA GLU A 139 26.86 -7.32 -0.21
C GLU A 139 26.78 -6.21 0.84
N ILE A 140 25.63 -5.56 1.02
CA ILE A 140 25.43 -4.53 2.06
C ILE A 140 25.31 -5.17 3.44
N PHE A 141 24.77 -6.39 3.52
CA PHE A 141 24.53 -7.11 4.76
C PHE A 141 25.65 -8.11 5.11
N ALA A 142 26.70 -8.19 4.28
CA ALA A 142 27.83 -9.07 4.53
C ALA A 142 28.80 -8.48 5.57
N GLY A 143 29.36 -9.34 6.44
CA GLY A 143 30.38 -8.93 7.42
C GLY A 143 29.83 -8.07 8.57
N ASN A 144 30.63 -7.13 9.04
CA ASN A 144 30.28 -6.24 10.16
C ASN A 144 29.51 -5.03 9.65
N THR A 145 28.27 -5.21 9.30
CA THR A 145 27.40 -4.11 8.84
C THR A 145 26.80 -3.37 10.03
N ASN A 146 26.94 -2.05 10.04
CA ASN A 146 26.23 -1.21 10.99
C ASN A 146 24.80 -0.95 10.49
N ILE A 147 23.81 -1.33 11.31
CA ILE A 147 22.40 -1.10 11.03
C ILE A 147 21.86 -0.12 12.05
N GLU A 148 21.39 1.03 11.58
CA GLU A 148 20.71 2.03 12.39
C GLU A 148 19.21 2.02 12.06
N ALA A 149 18.36 1.87 13.06
CA ALA A 149 16.92 1.95 12.94
C ALA A 149 16.38 3.07 13.82
N ARG A 150 15.47 3.87 13.28
CA ARG A 150 14.78 4.96 14.00
C ARG A 150 13.28 4.86 13.75
N SER A 151 12.47 5.12 14.78
CA SER A 151 11.00 5.20 14.72
C SER A 151 10.50 6.51 15.31
#